data_121f2956abf59c4e9d71befc75a744fe
#
_entry.id   121f2956abf59c4e9d71befc75a744fe
#
_cell.length_a   1.000
_cell.length_b   1.000
_cell.length_c   1.000
_cell.angle_alpha   90.00
_cell.angle_beta   90.00
_cell.angle_gamma   90.00
#
_symmetry.space_group_name_H-M   'P 1'
#
loop_
_entity.id
_entity.type
_entity.pdbx_description
1 polymer ?
#
loop_
_entity_poly.entity_id
_entity_poly.type
_entity_poly.pdbx_seq_one_letter_code
_entity_poly.pdbx_strand_id
1 'polypeptide(L)'
;MISKAEAVARIEGLLEKKERVVVALDGMSCSGKTTFAQALAERFSGSVVHMDDFFLPRDKFTVEMQALPGGNMDRERFRAEVLSPLAAGEDFAYAPFSCQEQALLPEKVGVSGRLVIVEGAYALLPAWGKYWDLSLFLQVSQEEQQGRLLLRNGARGMVAFLQKWIPREESYFVACDVKSRCDAVVDGEE
;
A
#
# COMPACT_ATOMS: atom_id res chain seq x y z
N MET A 1 -4.54 17.54 7.20
CA MET A 1 -3.87 16.36 7.77
C MET A 1 -4.64 15.95 9.01
N ILE A 2 -4.81 14.67 9.26
CA ILE A 2 -5.51 14.11 10.41
C ILE A 2 -4.58 13.20 11.22
N SER A 3 -4.90 12.94 12.49
CA SER A 3 -4.18 11.97 13.32
C SER A 3 -4.55 10.53 12.95
N LYS A 4 -3.74 9.55 13.41
CA LYS A 4 -4.09 8.12 13.30
C LYS A 4 -5.39 7.81 14.06
N ALA A 5 -5.61 8.46 15.21
CA ALA A 5 -6.84 8.29 15.97
C ALA A 5 -8.10 8.73 15.20
N GLU A 6 -8.03 9.86 14.48
CA GLU A 6 -9.12 10.31 13.60
C GLU A 6 -9.33 9.37 12.40
N ALA A 7 -8.26 8.80 11.84
CA ALA A 7 -8.38 7.79 10.79
C ALA A 7 -9.08 6.52 11.30
N VAL A 8 -8.73 6.06 12.50
CA VAL A 8 -9.41 4.94 13.19
C VAL A 8 -10.89 5.24 13.37
N ALA A 9 -11.26 6.40 13.89
CA ALA A 9 -12.67 6.79 14.10
C ALA A 9 -13.47 6.79 12.78
N ARG A 10 -12.87 7.21 11.66
CA ARG A 10 -13.53 7.14 10.34
C ARG A 10 -13.77 5.70 9.90
N ILE A 11 -12.81 4.79 10.14
CA ILE A 11 -12.95 3.37 9.82
C ILE A 11 -14.06 2.75 10.68
N GLU A 12 -14.09 3.05 11.98
CA GLU A 12 -15.18 2.60 12.90
C GLU A 12 -16.55 3.02 12.38
N GLY A 13 -16.71 4.30 12.04
CA GLY A 13 -17.99 4.81 11.52
C GLY A 13 -18.40 4.22 10.17
N LEU A 14 -17.45 3.71 9.35
CA LEU A 14 -17.76 2.95 8.14
C LEU A 14 -18.20 1.51 8.48
N LEU A 15 -17.51 0.85 9.41
CA LEU A 15 -17.81 -0.51 9.86
C LEU A 15 -19.16 -0.63 10.56
N GLU A 16 -19.69 0.46 11.14
CA GLU A 16 -21.06 0.51 11.67
C GLU A 16 -22.13 0.47 10.56
N LYS A 17 -21.77 0.92 9.35
CA LYS A 17 -22.71 1.13 8.23
C LYS A 17 -22.59 0.07 7.13
N LYS A 18 -21.47 -0.66 7.09
CA LYS A 18 -21.15 -1.60 6.02
C LYS A 18 -20.77 -2.96 6.60
N GLU A 19 -21.13 -4.01 5.91
CA GLU A 19 -20.72 -5.38 6.27
C GLU A 19 -19.22 -5.58 6.04
N ARG A 20 -18.68 -5.00 4.97
CA ARG A 20 -17.24 -4.98 4.66
C ARG A 20 -16.80 -3.57 4.29
N VAL A 21 -15.61 -3.20 4.77
CA VAL A 21 -14.95 -1.93 4.49
C VAL A 21 -13.59 -2.21 3.89
N VAL A 22 -13.27 -1.53 2.80
CA VAL A 22 -11.96 -1.58 2.15
C VAL A 22 -11.24 -0.24 2.34
N VAL A 23 -10.05 -0.28 2.91
CA VAL A 23 -9.18 0.89 3.08
C VAL A 23 -7.98 0.77 2.17
N ALA A 24 -7.74 1.78 1.33
CA ALA A 24 -6.49 1.94 0.60
C ALA A 24 -5.55 2.86 1.38
N LEU A 25 -4.40 2.35 1.80
CA LEU A 25 -3.40 3.07 2.60
C LEU A 25 -2.12 3.24 1.79
N ASP A 26 -1.95 4.37 1.15
CA ASP A 26 -0.76 4.77 0.41
C ASP A 26 0.13 5.71 1.23
N GLY A 27 1.27 6.11 0.72
CA GLY A 27 2.14 7.10 1.36
C GLY A 27 3.63 6.78 1.24
N MET A 28 4.42 7.64 1.85
CA MET A 28 5.88 7.64 1.74
C MET A 28 6.50 6.35 2.28
N SER A 29 7.61 5.91 1.68
CA SER A 29 8.46 4.85 2.27
C SER A 29 8.81 5.19 3.71
N CYS A 30 8.80 4.19 4.58
CA CYS A 30 9.08 4.34 6.02
C CYS A 30 8.15 5.30 6.79
N SER A 31 6.99 5.66 6.25
CA SER A 31 5.99 6.45 6.99
C SER A 31 5.25 5.67 8.08
N GLY A 32 5.41 4.34 8.15
CA GLY A 32 4.73 3.48 9.12
C GLY A 32 3.43 2.85 8.62
N LYS A 33 3.17 2.84 7.30
CA LYS A 33 1.98 2.22 6.69
C LYS A 33 1.72 0.79 7.16
N THR A 34 2.71 -0.06 7.02
CA THR A 34 2.59 -1.49 7.38
C THR A 34 2.26 -1.68 8.86
N THR A 35 2.94 -0.94 9.75
CA THR A 35 2.66 -0.98 11.19
C THR A 35 1.25 -0.50 11.49
N PHE A 36 0.81 0.58 10.86
CA PHE A 36 -0.54 1.11 11.06
C PHE A 36 -1.60 0.17 10.48
N ALA A 37 -1.38 -0.40 9.30
CA ALA A 37 -2.29 -1.39 8.70
C ALA A 37 -2.44 -2.64 9.57
N GLN A 38 -1.35 -3.15 10.12
CA GLN A 38 -1.37 -4.30 11.04
C GLN A 38 -2.15 -3.98 12.32
N ALA A 39 -1.89 -2.82 12.94
CA ALA A 39 -2.62 -2.40 14.15
C ALA A 39 -4.14 -2.25 13.88
N LEU A 40 -4.54 -1.75 12.70
CA LEU A 40 -5.93 -1.70 12.28
C LEU A 40 -6.52 -3.10 12.08
N ALA A 41 -5.79 -3.99 11.42
CA ALA A 41 -6.23 -5.36 11.18
C ALA A 41 -6.42 -6.12 12.49
N GLU A 42 -5.50 -5.99 13.44
CA GLU A 42 -5.63 -6.57 14.79
C GLU A 42 -6.84 -6.02 15.55
N ARG A 43 -7.01 -4.69 15.55
CA ARG A 43 -8.12 -4.03 16.26
C ARG A 43 -9.50 -4.45 15.73
N PHE A 44 -9.65 -4.61 14.44
CA PHE A 44 -10.94 -4.85 13.79
C PHE A 44 -11.10 -6.28 13.23
N SER A 45 -10.20 -7.19 13.58
CA SER A 45 -10.17 -8.57 13.04
C SER A 45 -10.23 -8.58 11.52
N GLY A 46 -9.41 -7.74 10.89
CA GLY A 46 -9.32 -7.54 9.44
C GLY A 46 -8.12 -8.25 8.82
N SER A 47 -7.93 -7.99 7.54
CA SER A 47 -6.79 -8.51 6.75
C SER A 47 -6.03 -7.41 6.07
N VAL A 48 -4.73 -7.62 5.84
CA VAL A 48 -3.85 -6.70 5.11
C VAL A 48 -3.40 -7.34 3.80
N VAL A 49 -3.49 -6.59 2.72
CA VAL A 49 -2.92 -6.91 1.41
C VAL A 49 -1.75 -5.96 1.19
N HIS A 50 -0.55 -6.50 0.99
CA HIS A 50 0.64 -5.71 0.76
C HIS A 50 0.87 -5.48 -0.74
N MET A 51 0.96 -4.23 -1.18
CA MET A 51 1.26 -3.90 -2.59
C MET A 51 2.61 -4.47 -3.04
N ASP A 52 3.58 -4.58 -2.14
CA ASP A 52 4.90 -5.13 -2.45
C ASP A 52 4.85 -6.60 -2.89
N ASP A 53 3.78 -7.33 -2.56
CA ASP A 53 3.55 -8.72 -2.99
C ASP A 53 3.15 -8.82 -4.48
N PHE A 54 2.93 -7.69 -5.14
CA PHE A 54 2.50 -7.61 -6.54
C PHE A 54 3.51 -6.94 -7.45
N PHE A 55 4.80 -6.98 -7.12
CA PHE A 55 5.83 -6.54 -8.05
C PHE A 55 6.02 -7.52 -9.20
N LEU A 56 6.37 -6.97 -10.36
CA LEU A 56 6.82 -7.75 -11.51
C LEU A 56 8.20 -8.35 -11.28
N PRO A 57 8.45 -9.58 -11.74
CA PRO A 57 9.81 -10.11 -11.89
C PRO A 57 10.70 -9.17 -12.72
N ARG A 58 11.99 -9.15 -12.43
CA ARG A 58 12.93 -8.22 -13.08
C ARG A 58 13.02 -8.41 -14.60
N ASP A 59 12.88 -9.64 -15.08
CA ASP A 59 12.89 -9.99 -16.49
C ASP A 59 11.66 -9.49 -17.26
N LYS A 60 10.56 -9.24 -16.56
CA LYS A 60 9.32 -8.66 -17.12
C LYS A 60 9.23 -7.14 -17.02
N PHE A 61 10.13 -6.51 -16.29
CA PHE A 61 10.12 -5.06 -16.04
C PHE A 61 10.95 -4.33 -17.12
N THR A 62 10.29 -3.85 -18.18
CA THR A 62 10.93 -3.21 -19.32
C THR A 62 11.33 -1.75 -19.05
N VAL A 63 12.15 -1.17 -19.94
CA VAL A 63 12.59 0.24 -19.86
C VAL A 63 11.38 1.18 -19.98
N GLU A 64 10.41 0.87 -20.84
CA GLU A 64 9.20 1.67 -21.03
C GLU A 64 8.34 1.67 -19.75
N MET A 65 8.25 0.55 -19.07
CA MET A 65 7.53 0.43 -17.80
C MET A 65 8.21 1.25 -16.69
N GLN A 66 9.52 1.46 -16.75
CA GLN A 66 10.23 2.25 -15.74
C GLN A 66 9.81 3.71 -15.72
N ALA A 67 9.35 4.26 -16.83
CA ALA A 67 8.88 5.63 -16.95
C ALA A 67 7.43 5.82 -16.46
N LEU A 68 6.71 4.73 -16.24
CA LEU A 68 5.29 4.78 -15.85
C LEU A 68 5.11 4.70 -14.33
N PRO A 69 4.23 5.51 -13.73
CA PRO A 69 3.80 5.32 -12.36
C PRO A 69 3.30 3.89 -12.13
N GLY A 70 3.87 3.19 -11.12
CA GLY A 70 3.52 1.80 -10.85
C GLY A 70 3.79 0.82 -11.99
N GLY A 71 4.72 1.14 -12.90
CA GLY A 71 5.09 0.25 -14.00
C GLY A 71 5.79 -1.04 -13.56
N ASN A 72 6.28 -1.08 -12.32
CA ASN A 72 6.83 -2.27 -11.68
C ASN A 72 5.79 -3.17 -11.02
N MET A 73 4.49 -2.82 -11.11
CA MET A 73 3.40 -3.60 -10.52
C MET A 73 2.85 -4.63 -11.52
N ASP A 74 2.62 -5.83 -11.07
CA ASP A 74 1.88 -6.87 -11.80
C ASP A 74 0.39 -6.57 -11.78
N ARG A 75 -0.04 -5.78 -12.77
CA ARG A 75 -1.40 -5.26 -12.83
C ARG A 75 -2.44 -6.35 -13.08
N GLU A 76 -2.08 -7.37 -13.82
CA GLU A 76 -2.99 -8.48 -14.14
C GLU A 76 -3.24 -9.32 -12.89
N ARG A 77 -2.18 -9.67 -12.18
CA ARG A 77 -2.30 -10.39 -10.91
C ARG A 77 -3.11 -9.62 -9.88
N PHE A 78 -2.77 -8.36 -9.63
CA PHE A 78 -3.48 -7.57 -8.63
C PHE A 78 -4.98 -7.45 -8.94
N ARG A 79 -5.32 -7.28 -10.22
CA ARG A 79 -6.74 -7.27 -10.62
C ARG A 79 -7.43 -8.60 -10.40
N ALA A 80 -6.81 -9.70 -10.82
CA ALA A 80 -7.41 -11.02 -10.73
C ALA A 80 -7.49 -11.54 -9.29
N GLU A 81 -6.39 -11.37 -8.51
CA GLU A 81 -6.26 -11.97 -7.19
C GLU A 81 -6.81 -11.09 -6.06
N VAL A 82 -6.95 -9.76 -6.27
CA VAL A 82 -7.40 -8.82 -5.25
C VAL A 82 -8.64 -8.05 -5.66
N LEU A 83 -8.59 -7.29 -6.77
CA LEU A 83 -9.69 -6.37 -7.09
C LEU A 83 -10.98 -7.10 -7.46
N SER A 84 -10.90 -8.20 -8.20
CA SER A 84 -12.07 -8.99 -8.61
C SER A 84 -12.81 -9.61 -7.42
N PRO A 85 -12.16 -10.34 -6.50
CA PRO A 85 -12.85 -10.87 -5.32
C PRO A 85 -13.30 -9.78 -4.35
N LEU A 86 -12.55 -8.66 -4.20
CA LEU A 86 -13.03 -7.51 -3.41
C LEU A 86 -14.33 -6.94 -3.96
N ALA A 87 -14.42 -6.78 -5.28
CA ALA A 87 -15.65 -6.29 -5.92
C ALA A 87 -16.83 -7.26 -5.79
N ALA A 88 -16.55 -8.57 -5.70
CA ALA A 88 -17.57 -9.60 -5.46
C ALA A 88 -17.96 -9.71 -3.96
N GLY A 89 -17.23 -9.06 -3.06
CA GLY A 89 -17.46 -9.18 -1.62
C GLY A 89 -17.00 -10.52 -1.02
N GLU A 90 -16.13 -11.24 -1.72
CA GLU A 90 -15.68 -12.59 -1.37
C GLU A 90 -14.42 -12.58 -0.50
N ASP A 91 -14.23 -13.63 0.29
CA ASP A 91 -12.93 -13.94 0.88
C ASP A 91 -12.04 -14.58 -0.18
N PHE A 92 -10.74 -14.29 -0.14
CA PHE A 92 -9.80 -14.76 -1.15
C PHE A 92 -8.42 -15.05 -0.58
N ALA A 93 -7.53 -15.56 -1.42
CA ALA A 93 -6.13 -15.74 -1.07
C ALA A 93 -5.25 -15.46 -2.30
N TYR A 94 -4.10 -14.83 -2.07
CA TYR A 94 -3.13 -14.54 -3.11
C TYR A 94 -1.74 -15.07 -2.77
N ALA A 95 -0.88 -15.27 -3.76
CA ALA A 95 0.50 -15.70 -3.56
C ALA A 95 1.42 -14.47 -3.52
N PRO A 96 2.15 -14.22 -2.40
CA PRO A 96 3.10 -13.11 -2.34
C PRO A 96 4.26 -13.29 -3.32
N PHE A 97 4.75 -12.20 -3.89
CA PHE A 97 5.95 -12.20 -4.72
C PHE A 97 7.19 -11.89 -3.88
N SER A 98 8.17 -12.78 -3.90
CA SER A 98 9.47 -12.55 -3.26
C SER A 98 10.41 -11.80 -4.19
N CYS A 99 10.73 -10.56 -3.85
CA CYS A 99 11.76 -9.78 -4.56
C CYS A 99 13.16 -10.39 -4.45
N GLN A 100 13.41 -11.19 -3.43
CA GLN A 100 14.68 -11.89 -3.24
C GLN A 100 14.77 -13.10 -4.16
N GLU A 101 13.73 -13.92 -4.20
CA GLU A 101 13.67 -15.16 -4.98
C GLU A 101 13.24 -14.91 -6.43
N GLN A 102 12.71 -13.73 -6.73
CA GLN A 102 12.13 -13.35 -8.02
C GLN A 102 11.03 -14.32 -8.48
N ALA A 103 10.25 -14.83 -7.53
CA ALA A 103 9.20 -15.83 -7.74
C ALA A 103 8.03 -15.61 -6.78
N LEU A 104 6.89 -16.21 -7.11
CA LEU A 104 5.76 -16.30 -6.21
C LEU A 104 6.08 -17.33 -5.11
N LEU A 105 5.74 -16.98 -3.87
CA LEU A 105 5.87 -17.89 -2.74
C LEU A 105 4.76 -18.97 -2.81
N PRO A 106 5.05 -20.21 -2.40
CA PRO A 106 4.07 -21.31 -2.44
C PRO A 106 2.94 -21.12 -1.42
N GLU A 107 3.23 -20.44 -0.31
CA GLU A 107 2.24 -20.18 0.73
C GLU A 107 1.39 -18.95 0.36
N LYS A 108 0.07 -19.13 0.37
CA LYS A 108 -0.87 -18.05 0.08
C LYS A 108 -1.23 -17.27 1.34
N VAL A 109 -1.41 -15.98 1.18
CA VAL A 109 -1.98 -15.08 2.20
C VAL A 109 -3.50 -15.06 2.05
N GLY A 110 -4.20 -15.47 3.11
CA GLY A 110 -5.66 -15.40 3.16
C GLY A 110 -6.14 -14.00 3.50
N VAL A 111 -7.18 -13.56 2.83
CA VAL A 111 -7.84 -12.26 3.04
C VAL A 111 -9.32 -12.49 3.34
N SER A 112 -9.75 -12.13 4.54
CA SER A 112 -11.11 -12.31 5.03
C SER A 112 -11.48 -11.23 6.05
N GLY A 113 -12.73 -11.26 6.52
CA GLY A 113 -13.19 -10.37 7.57
C GLY A 113 -13.84 -9.09 7.06
N ARG A 114 -14.28 -8.26 8.03
CA ARG A 114 -15.04 -7.03 7.75
C ARG A 114 -14.19 -5.85 7.34
N LEU A 115 -12.89 -5.86 7.62
CA LEU A 115 -11.95 -4.82 7.22
C LEU A 115 -10.85 -5.44 6.34
N VAL A 116 -10.69 -4.92 5.14
CA VAL A 116 -9.56 -5.24 4.26
C VAL A 116 -8.77 -3.97 4.02
N ILE A 117 -7.48 -4.02 4.32
CA ILE A 117 -6.56 -2.89 4.12
C ILE A 117 -5.59 -3.26 3.01
N VAL A 118 -5.62 -2.51 1.92
CA VAL A 118 -4.60 -2.60 0.87
C VAL A 118 -3.57 -1.52 1.14
N GLU A 119 -2.36 -1.92 1.55
CA GLU A 119 -1.32 -0.98 1.96
C GLU A 119 -0.07 -1.05 1.10
N GLY A 120 0.55 0.09 0.91
CA GLY A 120 1.84 0.22 0.24
C GLY A 120 1.85 1.32 -0.82
N ALA A 121 3.04 1.65 -1.32
CA ALA A 121 3.16 2.52 -2.47
C ALA A 121 2.37 1.93 -3.65
N TYR A 122 1.68 2.79 -4.39
CA TYR A 122 0.78 2.45 -5.50
C TYR A 122 -0.59 1.88 -5.10
N ALA A 123 -0.97 1.82 -3.81
CA ALA A 123 -2.32 1.42 -3.42
C ALA A 123 -3.40 2.33 -4.03
N LEU A 124 -3.09 3.61 -4.27
CA LEU A 124 -3.97 4.60 -4.90
C LEU A 124 -3.68 4.85 -6.39
N LEU A 125 -2.98 3.92 -7.06
CA LEU A 125 -2.68 4.06 -8.49
C LEU A 125 -3.98 4.15 -9.30
N PRO A 126 -4.18 5.19 -10.15
CA PRO A 126 -5.41 5.37 -10.93
C PRO A 126 -5.79 4.18 -11.81
N ALA A 127 -4.81 3.37 -12.22
CA ALA A 127 -5.04 2.17 -13.01
C ALA A 127 -5.91 1.11 -12.33
N TRP A 128 -6.09 1.18 -11.01
CA TRP A 128 -6.97 0.27 -10.25
C TRP A 128 -8.45 0.63 -10.33
N GLY A 129 -8.79 1.89 -10.67
CA GLY A 129 -10.11 2.43 -10.43
C GLY A 129 -10.34 2.66 -8.93
N LYS A 130 -11.57 3.03 -8.57
CA LYS A 130 -11.94 3.19 -7.15
C LYS A 130 -12.45 1.85 -6.61
N TYR A 131 -11.68 1.20 -5.76
CA TYR A 131 -12.00 -0.09 -5.14
C TYR A 131 -12.16 0.00 -3.61
N TRP A 132 -11.93 1.18 -3.02
CA TRP A 132 -11.92 1.44 -1.58
C TRP A 132 -13.13 2.26 -1.13
N ASP A 133 -13.44 2.14 0.15
CA ASP A 133 -14.41 2.97 0.87
C ASP A 133 -13.76 4.20 1.50
N LEU A 134 -12.48 4.05 1.91
CA LEU A 134 -11.67 5.12 2.48
C LEU A 134 -10.24 5.03 1.93
N SER A 135 -9.73 6.15 1.45
CA SER A 135 -8.36 6.27 0.99
C SER A 135 -7.56 7.19 1.91
N LEU A 136 -6.42 6.69 2.36
CA LEU A 136 -5.53 7.38 3.29
C LEU A 136 -4.13 7.50 2.69
N PHE A 137 -3.48 8.63 2.89
CA PHE A 137 -2.07 8.84 2.54
C PHE A 137 -1.27 9.10 3.80
N LEU A 138 -0.38 8.18 4.17
CA LEU A 138 0.46 8.32 5.36
C LEU A 138 1.73 9.11 5.03
N GLN A 139 1.96 10.21 5.74
CA GLN A 139 3.07 11.12 5.52
C GLN A 139 3.87 11.33 6.80
N VAL A 140 5.17 11.49 6.64
CA VAL A 140 6.13 11.95 7.68
C VAL A 140 6.97 13.08 7.11
N SER A 141 7.71 13.79 7.96
CA SER A 141 8.74 14.71 7.50
C SER A 141 9.87 13.97 6.77
N GLN A 142 10.60 14.67 5.93
CA GLN A 142 11.74 14.09 5.22
C GLN A 142 12.84 13.64 6.20
N GLU A 143 13.03 14.38 7.28
CA GLU A 143 13.99 14.05 8.33
C GLU A 143 13.62 12.73 9.02
N GLU A 144 12.36 12.57 9.42
CA GLU A 144 11.86 11.34 10.03
C GLU A 144 11.93 10.16 9.07
N GLN A 145 11.58 10.36 7.80
CA GLN A 145 11.70 9.32 6.77
C GLN A 145 13.13 8.83 6.65
N GLN A 146 14.10 9.75 6.57
CA GLN A 146 15.51 9.39 6.43
C GLN A 146 16.04 8.71 7.68
N GLY A 147 15.67 9.17 8.87
CA GLY A 147 16.01 8.54 10.14
C GLY A 147 15.52 7.09 10.20
N ARG A 148 14.24 6.85 9.88
CA ARG A 148 13.65 5.50 9.84
C ARG A 148 14.28 4.62 8.76
N LEU A 149 14.61 5.17 7.59
CA LEU A 149 15.30 4.45 6.53
C LEU A 149 16.69 3.99 6.97
N LEU A 150 17.45 4.85 7.62
CA LEU A 150 18.77 4.54 8.12
C LEU A 150 18.72 3.41 9.16
N LEU A 151 17.78 3.49 10.11
CA LEU A 151 17.60 2.46 11.13
C LEU A 151 17.20 1.10 10.54
N ARG A 152 16.29 1.09 9.56
CA ARG A 152 15.77 -0.15 8.96
C ARG A 152 16.75 -0.81 7.99
N ASN A 153 17.44 -0.03 7.18
CA ASN A 153 18.18 -0.52 6.02
C ASN A 153 19.70 -0.32 6.14
N GLY A 154 20.18 0.40 7.16
CA GLY A 154 21.56 0.83 7.28
C GLY A 154 21.97 1.81 6.17
N ALA A 155 23.21 2.33 6.25
CA ALA A 155 23.69 3.36 5.32
C ALA A 155 23.65 2.93 3.85
N ARG A 156 24.01 1.68 3.55
CA ARG A 156 24.00 1.14 2.17
C ARG A 156 22.59 1.04 1.59
N GLY A 157 21.65 0.51 2.39
CA GLY A 157 20.26 0.39 1.96
C GLY A 157 19.60 1.75 1.78
N MET A 158 19.91 2.72 2.65
CA MET A 158 19.44 4.11 2.54
C MET A 158 19.81 4.75 1.20
N VAL A 159 21.06 4.54 0.71
CA VAL A 159 21.49 5.06 -0.60
C VAL A 159 20.59 4.55 -1.74
N ALA A 160 20.26 3.25 -1.72
CA ALA A 160 19.36 2.67 -2.73
C ALA A 160 17.95 3.28 -2.68
N PHE A 161 17.44 3.59 -1.48
CA PHE A 161 16.15 4.27 -1.33
C PHE A 161 16.20 5.70 -1.86
N LEU A 162 17.22 6.48 -1.49
CA LEU A 162 17.38 7.87 -1.93
C LEU A 162 17.57 8.01 -3.43
N GLN A 163 18.29 7.07 -4.06
CA GLN A 163 18.60 7.14 -5.49
C GLN A 163 17.56 6.51 -6.40
N LYS A 164 16.75 5.57 -5.90
CA LYS A 164 15.84 4.80 -6.75
C LYS A 164 14.39 4.84 -6.29
N TRP A 165 14.11 4.47 -5.03
CA TRP A 165 12.74 4.22 -4.60
C TRP A 165 11.99 5.51 -4.28
N ILE A 166 12.59 6.41 -3.49
CA ILE A 166 11.98 7.70 -3.16
C ILE A 166 11.68 8.54 -4.40
N PRO A 167 12.62 8.73 -5.37
CA PRO A 167 12.32 9.48 -6.59
C PRO A 167 11.17 8.86 -7.42
N ARG A 168 11.02 7.54 -7.41
CA ARG A 168 9.90 6.87 -8.09
C ARG A 168 8.57 7.10 -7.37
N GLU A 169 8.56 7.01 -6.05
CA GLU A 169 7.38 7.31 -5.23
C GLU A 169 6.95 8.77 -5.42
N GLU A 170 7.88 9.71 -5.33
CA GLU A 170 7.60 11.13 -5.54
C GLU A 170 7.05 11.42 -6.94
N SER A 171 7.66 10.83 -7.98
CA SER A 171 7.16 10.93 -9.35
C SER A 171 5.72 10.39 -9.47
N TYR A 172 5.43 9.26 -8.83
CA TYR A 172 4.08 8.71 -8.77
C TYR A 172 3.12 9.63 -8.04
N PHE A 173 3.49 10.12 -6.86
CA PHE A 173 2.62 11.01 -6.07
C PHE A 173 2.26 12.28 -6.82
N VAL A 174 3.22 12.84 -7.55
CA VAL A 174 2.99 14.04 -8.38
C VAL A 174 2.19 13.72 -9.64
N ALA A 175 2.62 12.71 -10.42
CA ALA A 175 1.98 12.38 -11.69
C ALA A 175 0.52 11.92 -11.55
N CYS A 176 0.18 11.30 -10.41
CA CYS A 176 -1.17 10.80 -10.13
C CYS A 176 -1.95 11.68 -9.15
N ASP A 177 -1.37 12.78 -8.69
CA ASP A 177 -1.98 13.72 -7.73
C ASP A 177 -2.56 13.01 -6.49
N VAL A 178 -1.79 12.05 -5.95
CA VAL A 178 -2.26 11.08 -4.97
C VAL A 178 -2.79 11.74 -3.69
N LYS A 179 -2.07 12.74 -3.18
CA LYS A 179 -2.44 13.42 -1.92
C LYS A 179 -3.74 14.19 -2.00
N SER A 180 -4.00 14.89 -3.11
CA SER A 180 -5.23 15.67 -3.26
C SER A 180 -6.45 14.79 -3.56
N ARG A 181 -6.22 13.59 -4.09
CA ARG A 181 -7.26 12.62 -4.46
C ARG A 181 -7.62 11.65 -3.34
N CYS A 182 -6.82 11.53 -2.28
CA CYS A 182 -7.17 10.71 -1.13
C CYS A 182 -8.17 11.43 -0.21
N ASP A 183 -8.95 10.65 0.55
CA ASP A 183 -9.94 11.18 1.49
C ASP A 183 -9.29 11.86 2.69
N ALA A 184 -8.07 11.46 3.07
CA ALA A 184 -7.29 12.14 4.09
C ALA A 184 -5.78 11.85 4.02
N VAL A 185 -4.98 12.86 4.35
CA VAL A 185 -3.55 12.72 4.66
C VAL A 185 -3.42 12.51 6.17
N VAL A 186 -2.75 11.43 6.57
CA VAL A 186 -2.56 11.03 7.97
C VAL A 186 -1.14 11.35 8.41
N ASP A 187 -1.00 11.88 9.62
CA ASP A 187 0.30 12.09 10.25
C ASP A 187 0.91 10.74 10.67
N GLY A 188 2.08 10.43 10.12
CA GLY A 188 2.82 9.21 10.41
C GLY A 188 3.79 9.33 11.60
N GLU A 189 3.94 10.54 12.17
CA GLU A 189 4.87 10.79 13.29
C GLU A 189 4.21 10.54 14.65
N GLU A 190 2.88 10.58 14.73
CA GLU A 190 2.11 10.28 15.95
C GLU A 190 2.07 8.80 16.29
#